data_f5d76e3ec7208c9c7c73d6f5911b521c
#
_entry.id   f5d76e3ec7208c9c7c73d6f5911b521c
#
_cell.length_a   1.000
_cell.length_b   1.000
_cell.length_c   1.000
_cell.angle_alpha   90.00
_cell.angle_beta   90.00
_cell.angle_gamma   90.00
#
_symmetry.space_group_name_H-M   'P 1'
#
loop_
_entity.id
_entity.type
_entity.pdbx_description
1 polymer ?
#
loop_
_entity_poly.entity_id
_entity_poly.type
_entity_poly.pdbx_seq_one_letter_code
_entity_poly.pdbx_strand_id
1 'polypeptide(L)'
;MNSKALTKIQSVAFIAVIVVAAAGGGAAIVLWSASQPPMEDIRIGICADIDMRGGKATWRGAVLAAEQINAEGGILGRNITIVAQDDDSETQPDIAVASNAMTKLITVDHADYIISTGGSIITLPYQDICSEHKKIILTVATTTDNYTLRVIENYDKYKYSFRTCPANATTISEGLLGDIITVGNYTGFTKVALLFGESSSQRAKAADLKRTLPAHGFQIVYDKFFTEGTTDFASYLAGIESAGAEIIVPYITGQSGTSFVMEWYDRQSPTVIWGVLTLAGDSSFWNLTQGKCDTISTNGYPTTSGYPLTNKTVPTREAYIRRWGEVPTMTAVGAYDTLRFILPDALRRAGTTETEAVVEALENTDVETSCARHFVFTSSHDVLVGSGVPNNPAEDYMVMCIFQWQSGTQVPVKPEAIMKEAGVTFKYPNWRGPWSNFPTP
;
A
#
# COMPACT_ATOMS: atom_id res chain seq x y z
N MET A 1 4.76 -60.45 2.54
CA MET A 1 4.21 -60.03 3.83
C MET A 1 4.63 -58.62 4.09
N ASN A 2 3.66 -57.74 4.22
CA ASN A 2 3.76 -56.30 4.18
C ASN A 2 4.31 -55.69 5.46
N SER A 3 5.24 -54.76 5.34
CA SER A 3 5.42 -53.73 6.39
C SER A 3 5.16 -52.37 5.77
N LYS A 4 4.03 -51.77 6.14
CA LYS A 4 3.64 -50.40 5.80
C LYS A 4 4.55 -49.45 6.51
N ALA A 5 5.12 -48.49 5.76
CA ALA A 5 5.78 -47.31 6.30
C ALA A 5 4.74 -46.47 7.05
N LEU A 6 4.92 -46.27 8.33
CA LEU A 6 4.17 -45.29 9.09
C LEU A 6 4.77 -43.91 8.79
N THR A 7 3.97 -43.06 8.19
CA THR A 7 4.19 -41.62 8.07
C THR A 7 4.34 -41.04 9.48
N LYS A 8 5.46 -40.38 9.77
CA LYS A 8 5.69 -39.67 11.02
C LYS A 8 4.81 -38.41 11.05
N ILE A 9 3.64 -38.55 11.60
CA ILE A 9 2.93 -37.41 12.19
C ILE A 9 3.69 -37.12 13.49
N GLN A 10 4.38 -36.02 13.57
CA GLN A 10 4.93 -35.52 14.82
C GLN A 10 3.77 -35.00 15.68
N SER A 11 3.11 -35.95 16.34
CA SER A 11 2.23 -35.62 17.46
C SER A 11 3.14 -35.13 18.59
N VAL A 12 2.96 -33.91 19.03
CA VAL A 12 3.55 -33.36 20.24
C VAL A 12 3.00 -34.18 21.42
N ALA A 13 3.74 -35.21 21.82
CA ALA A 13 3.37 -36.03 22.96
C ALA A 13 3.82 -35.29 24.23
N PHE A 14 2.90 -34.85 25.04
CA PHE A 14 3.15 -34.45 26.41
C PHE A 14 3.60 -35.70 27.20
N ILE A 15 4.86 -35.83 27.51
CA ILE A 15 5.33 -36.82 28.43
C ILE A 15 5.19 -36.24 29.85
N ALA A 16 4.11 -36.58 30.53
CA ALA A 16 3.97 -36.36 31.97
C ALA A 16 4.71 -37.48 32.71
N VAL A 17 5.85 -37.18 33.33
CA VAL A 17 6.50 -38.11 34.24
C VAL A 17 5.86 -37.93 35.62
N ILE A 18 5.07 -38.91 36.04
CA ILE A 18 4.54 -38.98 37.40
C ILE A 18 5.56 -39.67 38.31
N VAL A 19 6.19 -38.93 39.19
CA VAL A 19 7.03 -39.52 40.26
C VAL A 19 6.18 -39.58 41.52
N VAL A 20 5.80 -40.77 41.94
CA VAL A 20 5.13 -41.01 43.23
C VAL A 20 6.19 -41.32 44.25
N ALA A 21 6.45 -40.36 45.14
CA ALA A 21 7.31 -40.63 46.32
C ALA A 21 6.38 -40.95 47.51
N ALA A 22 6.34 -42.22 47.91
CA ALA A 22 5.66 -42.66 49.10
C ALA A 22 6.61 -42.67 50.29
N ALA A 23 6.54 -41.67 51.16
CA ALA A 23 7.11 -41.69 52.49
C ALA A 23 6.16 -41.02 53.47
N GLY A 24 5.55 -41.87 54.31
CA GLY A 24 4.83 -41.39 55.53
C GLY A 24 3.55 -40.59 55.35
N GLY A 25 2.47 -41.23 54.87
CA GLY A 25 1.11 -40.78 55.14
C GLY A 25 0.53 -39.67 54.25
N GLY A 26 1.17 -39.28 53.14
CA GLY A 26 0.59 -38.33 52.16
C GLY A 26 1.24 -38.45 50.82
N ALA A 27 0.46 -38.70 49.75
CA ALA A 27 0.98 -38.70 48.40
C ALA A 27 0.98 -37.28 47.83
N ALA A 28 2.14 -36.69 47.60
CA ALA A 28 2.29 -35.44 46.86
C ALA A 28 2.53 -35.75 45.38
N ILE A 29 1.62 -35.34 44.48
CA ILE A 29 1.80 -35.41 43.06
C ILE A 29 2.48 -34.12 42.63
N VAL A 30 3.76 -34.22 42.24
CA VAL A 30 4.48 -33.09 41.63
C VAL A 30 4.33 -33.22 40.11
N LEU A 31 3.48 -32.38 39.51
CA LEU A 31 3.41 -32.25 38.07
C LEU A 31 4.56 -31.37 37.58
N TRP A 32 5.56 -31.97 37.02
CA TRP A 32 6.65 -31.26 36.35
C TRP A 32 6.26 -31.05 34.89
N SER A 33 5.77 -29.86 34.52
CA SER A 33 5.65 -29.49 33.11
C SER A 33 7.06 -29.19 32.61
N ALA A 34 7.62 -30.07 31.80
CA ALA A 34 8.81 -29.72 31.03
C ALA A 34 8.41 -28.58 30.10
N SER A 35 8.82 -27.37 30.38
CA SER A 35 8.71 -26.26 29.43
C SER A 35 9.52 -26.66 28.19
N GLN A 36 8.83 -26.78 27.06
CA GLN A 36 9.52 -26.90 25.77
C GLN A 36 10.46 -25.69 25.63
N PRO A 37 11.67 -25.87 25.05
CA PRO A 37 12.50 -24.74 24.74
C PRO A 37 11.67 -23.74 23.90
N PRO A 38 11.82 -22.45 24.14
CA PRO A 38 11.07 -21.46 23.34
C PRO A 38 11.39 -21.71 21.87
N MET A 39 10.33 -21.78 21.06
CA MET A 39 10.50 -21.86 19.60
C MET A 39 11.20 -20.60 19.11
N GLU A 40 12.09 -20.74 18.13
CA GLU A 40 12.77 -19.58 17.53
C GLU A 40 11.72 -18.59 16.97
N ASP A 41 12.01 -17.29 17.10
CA ASP A 41 11.17 -16.24 16.56
C ASP A 41 11.00 -16.38 15.04
N ILE A 42 9.88 -15.90 14.52
CA ILE A 42 9.69 -15.71 13.07
C ILE A 42 10.37 -14.40 12.70
N ARG A 43 11.36 -14.46 11.82
CA ARG A 43 12.12 -13.28 11.39
C ARG A 43 11.52 -12.69 10.13
N ILE A 44 11.04 -11.45 10.24
CA ILE A 44 10.54 -10.67 9.10
C ILE A 44 11.62 -9.72 8.63
N GLY A 45 12.09 -9.93 7.41
CA GLY A 45 13.09 -9.09 6.78
C GLY A 45 12.45 -7.86 6.12
N ILE A 46 13.01 -6.68 6.39
CA ILE A 46 12.65 -5.44 5.69
C ILE A 46 13.80 -5.06 4.77
N CYS A 47 13.57 -5.05 3.46
CA CYS A 47 14.51 -4.57 2.45
C CYS A 47 13.97 -3.28 1.85
N ALA A 48 14.59 -2.15 2.19
CA ALA A 48 14.11 -0.82 1.86
C ALA A 48 15.20 0.22 2.15
N ASP A 49 15.12 1.40 1.53
CA ASP A 49 15.94 2.56 1.89
C ASP A 49 15.44 3.14 3.24
N ILE A 50 15.95 2.56 4.34
CA ILE A 50 15.44 2.81 5.69
C ILE A 50 15.78 4.21 6.24
N ASP A 51 16.70 4.91 5.63
CA ASP A 51 17.03 6.29 5.97
C ASP A 51 16.12 7.29 5.27
N MET A 52 15.50 6.88 4.16
CA MET A 52 14.58 7.68 3.39
C MET A 52 13.13 7.51 3.83
N ARG A 53 12.25 8.41 3.38
CA ARG A 53 10.87 8.51 3.86
C ARG A 53 10.04 7.25 3.62
N GLY A 54 10.12 6.65 2.44
CA GLY A 54 9.29 5.49 2.07
C GLY A 54 9.72 4.23 2.80
N GLY A 55 11.03 3.93 2.76
CA GLY A 55 11.60 2.75 3.43
C GLY A 55 11.51 2.84 4.95
N LYS A 56 11.79 4.01 5.53
CA LYS A 56 11.61 4.26 6.97
C LYS A 56 10.17 4.05 7.42
N ALA A 57 9.21 4.51 6.63
CA ALA A 57 7.79 4.32 6.91
C ALA A 57 7.40 2.84 6.83
N THR A 58 7.91 2.09 5.86
CA THR A 58 7.74 0.64 5.73
C THR A 58 8.26 -0.08 6.97
N TRP A 59 9.49 0.21 7.40
CA TRP A 59 10.06 -0.35 8.62
C TRP A 59 9.20 -0.03 9.86
N ARG A 60 8.75 1.21 10.03
CA ARG A 60 7.89 1.62 11.15
C ARG A 60 6.54 0.90 11.17
N GLY A 61 5.91 0.71 10.01
CA GLY A 61 4.69 -0.06 9.89
C GLY A 61 4.87 -1.51 10.34
N ALA A 62 5.94 -2.15 9.87
CA ALA A 62 6.27 -3.53 10.23
C ALA A 62 6.60 -3.67 11.72
N VAL A 63 7.40 -2.75 12.30
CA VAL A 63 7.73 -2.76 13.74
C VAL A 63 6.48 -2.64 14.59
N LEU A 64 5.57 -1.71 14.27
CA LEU A 64 4.32 -1.56 15.02
C LEU A 64 3.46 -2.83 14.96
N ALA A 65 3.35 -3.44 13.79
CA ALA A 65 2.63 -4.71 13.63
C ALA A 65 3.24 -5.83 14.46
N ALA A 66 4.57 -5.98 14.43
CA ALA A 66 5.30 -6.98 15.22
C ALA A 66 5.12 -6.76 16.73
N GLU A 67 5.22 -5.51 17.23
CA GLU A 67 4.98 -5.17 18.63
C GLU A 67 3.59 -5.61 19.09
N GLN A 68 2.56 -5.37 18.28
CA GLN A 68 1.18 -5.74 18.61
C GLN A 68 0.96 -7.26 18.55
N ILE A 69 1.51 -7.95 17.55
CA ILE A 69 1.44 -9.41 17.43
C ILE A 69 2.09 -10.06 18.64
N ASN A 70 3.27 -9.59 19.04
CA ASN A 70 4.00 -10.14 20.18
C ASN A 70 3.27 -9.91 21.50
N ALA A 71 2.64 -8.74 21.67
CA ALA A 71 1.81 -8.45 22.83
C ALA A 71 0.57 -9.36 22.93
N GLU A 72 0.10 -9.91 21.82
CA GLU A 72 -1.01 -10.86 21.73
C GLU A 72 -0.57 -12.34 21.85
N GLY A 73 0.74 -12.61 22.06
CA GLY A 73 1.29 -13.96 22.22
C GLY A 73 1.90 -14.55 20.94
N GLY A 74 2.15 -13.73 19.92
CA GLY A 74 2.84 -14.13 18.69
C GLY A 74 1.96 -14.85 17.67
N ILE A 75 2.61 -15.54 16.75
CA ILE A 75 2.00 -16.38 15.72
C ILE A 75 2.50 -17.81 15.89
N LEU A 76 1.60 -18.79 15.95
CA LEU A 76 1.93 -20.21 16.18
C LEU A 76 2.82 -20.40 17.42
N GLY A 77 2.65 -19.57 18.46
CA GLY A 77 3.44 -19.59 19.69
C GLY A 77 4.87 -19.04 19.56
N ARG A 78 5.18 -18.33 18.47
CA ARG A 78 6.48 -17.72 18.18
C ARG A 78 6.33 -16.20 18.11
N ASN A 79 7.28 -15.47 18.64
CA ASN A 79 7.34 -14.02 18.47
C ASN A 79 7.77 -13.65 17.05
N ILE A 80 7.53 -12.40 16.69
CA ILE A 80 8.03 -11.77 15.47
C ILE A 80 9.24 -10.92 15.81
N THR A 81 10.32 -11.13 15.08
CA THR A 81 11.51 -10.27 15.14
C THR A 81 11.71 -9.59 13.79
N ILE A 82 11.88 -8.26 13.78
CA ILE A 82 12.16 -7.48 12.58
C ILE A 82 13.67 -7.41 12.39
N VAL A 83 14.16 -7.82 11.23
CA VAL A 83 15.52 -7.59 10.74
C VAL A 83 15.45 -6.72 9.50
N ALA A 84 16.40 -5.81 9.29
CA ALA A 84 16.33 -4.84 8.20
C ALA A 84 17.68 -4.67 7.51
N GLN A 85 17.66 -4.48 6.20
CA GLN A 85 18.80 -4.09 5.40
C GLN A 85 18.44 -2.85 4.59
N ASP A 86 19.33 -1.87 4.64
CA ASP A 86 19.26 -0.67 3.80
C ASP A 86 19.68 -1.04 2.37
N ASP A 87 18.88 -0.66 1.41
CA ASP A 87 19.08 -0.97 -0.01
C ASP A 87 19.40 0.25 -0.88
N ASP A 88 19.48 1.45 -0.27
CA ASP A 88 19.75 2.75 -0.93
C ASP A 88 18.82 3.03 -2.14
N SER A 89 17.65 2.38 -2.21
CA SER A 89 16.83 2.32 -3.43
C SER A 89 16.08 3.62 -3.76
N GLU A 90 15.84 4.49 -2.77
CA GLU A 90 15.19 5.80 -2.98
C GLU A 90 16.22 6.90 -3.28
N THR A 91 17.44 6.78 -2.75
CA THR A 91 18.50 7.78 -2.87
C THR A 91 19.23 7.69 -4.20
N GLN A 92 19.75 6.50 -4.52
CA GLN A 92 20.41 6.18 -5.79
C GLN A 92 20.17 4.71 -6.13
N PRO A 93 19.14 4.38 -6.92
CA PRO A 93 18.82 2.99 -7.26
C PRO A 93 20.01 2.27 -7.92
N ASP A 94 20.73 1.48 -7.16
CA ASP A 94 21.81 0.60 -7.63
C ASP A 94 21.39 -0.86 -7.42
N ILE A 95 21.24 -1.58 -8.54
CA ILE A 95 20.81 -2.98 -8.52
C ILE A 95 21.79 -3.86 -7.73
N ALA A 96 23.10 -3.59 -7.78
CA ALA A 96 24.08 -4.40 -7.08
C ALA A 96 24.02 -4.19 -5.56
N VAL A 97 23.91 -2.93 -5.12
CA VAL A 97 23.75 -2.58 -3.70
C VAL A 97 22.48 -3.23 -3.14
N ALA A 98 21.37 -3.02 -3.81
CA ALA A 98 20.07 -3.56 -3.41
C ALA A 98 20.04 -5.10 -3.42
N SER A 99 20.62 -5.75 -4.43
CA SER A 99 20.73 -7.22 -4.50
C SER A 99 21.59 -7.80 -3.37
N ASN A 100 22.67 -7.10 -2.99
CA ASN A 100 23.51 -7.49 -1.85
C ASN A 100 22.74 -7.36 -0.53
N ALA A 101 21.98 -6.28 -0.34
CA ALA A 101 21.13 -6.10 0.85
C ALA A 101 20.10 -7.23 0.97
N MET A 102 19.40 -7.57 -0.10
CA MET A 102 18.45 -8.68 -0.14
C MET A 102 19.13 -10.03 0.17
N THR A 103 20.27 -10.31 -0.46
CA THR A 103 21.00 -11.54 -0.24
C THR A 103 21.46 -11.67 1.22
N LYS A 104 21.96 -10.58 1.82
CA LYS A 104 22.37 -10.54 3.21
C LYS A 104 21.21 -10.79 4.16
N LEU A 105 20.06 -10.19 3.88
CA LEU A 105 18.83 -10.37 4.65
C LEU A 105 18.42 -11.85 4.73
N ILE A 106 18.60 -12.58 3.64
CA ILE A 106 18.29 -14.02 3.56
C ILE A 106 19.37 -14.89 4.18
N THR A 107 20.64 -14.67 3.82
CA THR A 107 21.73 -15.62 4.11
C THR A 107 22.45 -15.35 5.43
N VAL A 108 22.44 -14.11 5.90
CA VAL A 108 23.13 -13.68 7.14
C VAL A 108 22.13 -13.40 8.26
N ASP A 109 21.08 -12.63 7.96
CA ASP A 109 20.07 -12.25 8.97
C ASP A 109 18.99 -13.34 9.11
N HIS A 110 18.97 -14.32 8.21
CA HIS A 110 18.06 -15.47 8.21
C HIS A 110 16.60 -15.11 8.28
N ALA A 111 16.18 -14.13 7.45
CA ALA A 111 14.77 -13.76 7.31
C ALA A 111 13.95 -14.96 6.81
N ASP A 112 12.81 -15.21 7.46
CA ASP A 112 11.85 -16.25 7.07
C ASP A 112 10.93 -15.73 5.94
N TYR A 113 10.44 -14.50 6.10
CA TYR A 113 9.60 -13.77 5.15
C TYR A 113 10.15 -12.38 4.93
N ILE A 114 9.88 -11.79 3.76
CA ILE A 114 10.43 -10.50 3.38
C ILE A 114 9.31 -9.54 3.02
N ILE A 115 9.38 -8.32 3.56
CA ILE A 115 8.59 -7.17 3.14
C ILE A 115 9.55 -6.20 2.48
N SER A 116 9.23 -5.74 1.26
CA SER A 116 10.09 -4.83 0.53
C SER A 116 9.36 -3.60 0.03
N THR A 117 10.10 -2.50 0.01
CA THR A 117 9.78 -1.29 -0.75
C THR A 117 10.85 -1.13 -1.82
N GLY A 118 10.55 -0.49 -2.92
CA GLY A 118 11.54 -0.21 -3.94
C GLY A 118 10.88 0.00 -5.28
N GLY A 119 11.53 0.78 -6.15
CA GLY A 119 11.09 0.97 -7.51
C GLY A 119 11.16 -0.33 -8.32
N SER A 120 10.47 -0.34 -9.44
CA SER A 120 10.35 -1.52 -10.32
C SER A 120 11.70 -2.09 -10.78
N ILE A 121 12.71 -1.23 -10.93
CA ILE A 121 14.06 -1.63 -11.34
C ILE A 121 14.76 -2.51 -10.29
N ILE A 122 14.48 -2.30 -9.02
CA ILE A 122 15.07 -3.03 -7.88
C ILE A 122 14.25 -4.27 -7.55
N THR A 123 12.93 -4.18 -7.62
CA THR A 123 12.03 -5.25 -7.15
C THR A 123 12.09 -6.50 -8.02
N LEU A 124 12.38 -6.39 -9.33
CA LEU A 124 12.55 -7.56 -10.19
C LEU A 124 13.80 -8.39 -9.84
N PRO A 125 14.99 -7.82 -9.60
CA PRO A 125 16.10 -8.53 -8.98
C PRO A 125 15.78 -9.19 -7.64
N TYR A 126 15.04 -8.51 -6.75
CA TYR A 126 14.61 -9.11 -5.47
C TYR A 126 13.77 -10.37 -5.67
N GLN A 127 12.85 -10.33 -6.63
CA GLN A 127 12.03 -11.48 -6.99
C GLN A 127 12.89 -12.67 -7.43
N ASP A 128 13.92 -12.46 -8.24
CA ASP A 128 14.83 -13.52 -8.68
C ASP A 128 15.59 -14.11 -7.48
N ILE A 129 16.18 -13.28 -6.61
CA ILE A 129 16.92 -13.71 -5.42
C ILE A 129 16.01 -14.48 -4.46
N CYS A 130 14.83 -13.96 -4.15
CA CYS A 130 13.88 -14.62 -3.27
C CYS A 130 13.41 -15.97 -3.83
N SER A 131 13.21 -16.06 -5.14
CA SER A 131 12.84 -17.31 -5.83
C SER A 131 13.93 -18.37 -5.73
N GLU A 132 15.21 -18.00 -5.93
CA GLU A 132 16.37 -18.89 -5.79
C GLU A 132 16.47 -19.49 -4.39
N HIS A 133 16.15 -18.70 -3.37
CA HIS A 133 16.18 -19.09 -1.97
C HIS A 133 14.83 -19.62 -1.45
N LYS A 134 13.78 -19.69 -2.29
CA LYS A 134 12.41 -20.06 -1.93
C LYS A 134 11.87 -19.26 -0.74
N LYS A 135 12.15 -17.96 -0.73
CA LYS A 135 11.67 -17.02 0.29
C LYS A 135 10.47 -16.24 -0.21
N ILE A 136 9.42 -16.20 0.61
CA ILE A 136 8.24 -15.41 0.31
C ILE A 136 8.58 -13.93 0.47
N ILE A 137 8.33 -13.17 -0.61
CA ILE A 137 8.48 -11.71 -0.63
C ILE A 137 7.12 -11.06 -0.88
N LEU A 138 6.77 -10.11 -0.01
CA LEU A 138 5.54 -9.30 -0.07
C LEU A 138 5.97 -7.85 -0.33
N THR A 139 5.74 -7.34 -1.54
CA THR A 139 6.14 -5.98 -1.87
C THR A 139 5.00 -4.99 -1.67
N VAL A 140 5.31 -3.85 -1.02
CA VAL A 140 4.32 -2.83 -0.65
C VAL A 140 4.36 -1.58 -1.53
N ALA A 141 5.22 -1.52 -2.54
CA ALA A 141 5.41 -0.31 -3.34
C ALA A 141 5.76 -0.51 -4.83
N THR A 142 6.02 -1.72 -5.30
CA THR A 142 6.37 -1.91 -6.73
C THR A 142 5.15 -1.78 -7.63
N THR A 143 5.30 -1.07 -8.75
CA THR A 143 4.22 -0.82 -9.71
C THR A 143 4.40 -1.51 -11.07
N THR A 144 5.52 -2.18 -11.35
CA THR A 144 5.69 -2.88 -12.62
C THR A 144 4.73 -4.07 -12.75
N ASP A 145 4.02 -4.18 -13.87
CA ASP A 145 3.19 -5.35 -14.18
C ASP A 145 4.03 -6.62 -14.31
N ASN A 146 5.28 -6.51 -14.76
CA ASN A 146 6.19 -7.64 -14.90
C ASN A 146 6.41 -8.40 -13.59
N TYR A 147 6.24 -7.76 -12.43
CA TYR A 147 6.41 -8.44 -11.14
C TYR A 147 5.41 -9.59 -10.97
N THR A 148 4.17 -9.38 -11.33
CA THR A 148 3.09 -10.37 -11.22
C THR A 148 2.87 -11.16 -12.50
N LEU A 149 3.19 -10.61 -13.69
CA LEU A 149 3.18 -11.36 -14.94
C LEU A 149 4.16 -12.54 -14.93
N ARG A 150 5.34 -12.38 -14.33
CA ARG A 150 6.32 -13.48 -14.17
C ARG A 150 5.75 -14.66 -13.37
N VAL A 151 4.82 -14.43 -12.44
CA VAL A 151 4.16 -15.51 -11.68
C VAL A 151 3.33 -16.38 -12.63
N ILE A 152 2.59 -15.76 -13.56
CA ILE A 152 1.81 -16.51 -14.56
C ILE A 152 2.72 -17.19 -15.57
N GLU A 153 3.76 -16.52 -16.03
CA GLU A 153 4.67 -17.04 -17.06
C GLU A 153 5.51 -18.23 -16.56
N ASN A 154 5.89 -18.21 -15.28
CA ASN A 154 6.69 -19.26 -14.67
C ASN A 154 6.36 -19.40 -13.17
N TYR A 155 5.21 -19.99 -12.89
CA TYR A 155 4.69 -20.18 -11.53
C TYR A 155 5.67 -20.89 -10.61
N ASP A 156 6.26 -22.01 -11.05
CA ASP A 156 7.18 -22.81 -10.22
C ASP A 156 8.36 -22.00 -9.69
N LYS A 157 8.84 -21.04 -10.47
CA LYS A 157 9.93 -20.15 -10.07
C LYS A 157 9.44 -19.00 -9.21
N TYR A 158 8.34 -18.32 -9.59
CA TYR A 158 7.98 -17.02 -9.04
C TYR A 158 6.80 -17.03 -8.05
N LYS A 159 6.25 -18.18 -7.72
CA LYS A 159 5.11 -18.34 -6.78
C LYS A 159 5.34 -17.78 -5.37
N TYR A 160 6.58 -17.48 -5.03
CA TYR A 160 6.95 -16.88 -3.74
C TYR A 160 6.76 -15.36 -3.67
N SER A 161 6.31 -14.74 -4.75
CA SER A 161 6.24 -13.29 -4.90
C SER A 161 4.81 -12.80 -4.86
N PHE A 162 4.49 -11.90 -3.93
CA PHE A 162 3.17 -11.31 -3.75
C PHE A 162 3.26 -9.80 -3.74
N ARG A 163 2.32 -9.11 -4.40
CA ARG A 163 2.16 -7.66 -4.28
C ARG A 163 1.03 -7.35 -3.31
N THR A 164 1.31 -6.57 -2.27
CA THR A 164 0.31 -6.18 -1.27
C THR A 164 -0.11 -4.71 -1.36
N CYS A 165 0.39 -3.98 -2.37
CA CYS A 165 -0.12 -2.64 -2.70
C CYS A 165 -1.07 -2.71 -3.90
N PRO A 166 -2.15 -1.91 -3.94
CA PRO A 166 -3.20 -2.00 -4.97
C PRO A 166 -2.84 -1.33 -6.29
N ALA A 167 -1.56 -1.07 -6.55
CA ALA A 167 -1.12 -0.27 -7.67
C ALA A 167 -0.11 -1.00 -8.53
N ASN A 168 -0.53 -1.52 -9.67
CA ASN A 168 0.34 -1.87 -10.79
C ASN A 168 0.24 -0.80 -11.89
N ALA A 169 1.10 -0.86 -12.92
CA ALA A 169 1.13 0.16 -13.95
C ALA A 169 -0.19 0.23 -14.75
N THR A 170 -0.78 -0.92 -15.03
CA THR A 170 -2.09 -1.02 -15.71
C THR A 170 -3.21 -0.43 -14.84
N THR A 171 -3.34 -0.86 -13.58
CA THR A 171 -4.40 -0.35 -12.68
C THR A 171 -4.24 1.14 -12.38
N ILE A 172 -3.01 1.67 -12.34
CA ILE A 172 -2.78 3.11 -12.21
C ILE A 172 -3.28 3.86 -13.46
N SER A 173 -2.99 3.36 -14.66
CA SER A 173 -3.42 4.02 -15.90
C SER A 173 -4.94 3.98 -16.06
N GLU A 174 -5.57 2.84 -15.81
CA GLU A 174 -7.02 2.68 -15.80
C GLU A 174 -7.67 3.51 -14.70
N GLY A 175 -7.04 3.57 -13.52
CA GLY A 175 -7.46 4.39 -12.39
C GLY A 175 -7.49 5.87 -12.73
N LEU A 176 -6.43 6.41 -13.34
CA LEU A 176 -6.35 7.80 -13.78
C LEU A 176 -7.44 8.15 -14.79
N LEU A 177 -7.69 7.28 -15.77
CA LEU A 177 -8.80 7.46 -16.73
C LEU A 177 -10.14 7.48 -15.99
N GLY A 178 -10.40 6.50 -15.14
CA GLY A 178 -11.62 6.42 -14.33
C GLY A 178 -11.78 7.60 -13.38
N ASP A 179 -10.68 8.16 -12.88
CA ASP A 179 -10.65 9.36 -12.03
C ASP A 179 -11.12 10.59 -12.81
N ILE A 180 -10.63 10.79 -14.04
CA ILE A 180 -10.99 11.90 -14.90
C ILE A 180 -12.47 11.78 -15.32
N ILE A 181 -12.92 10.58 -15.68
CA ILE A 181 -14.34 10.33 -15.98
C ILE A 181 -15.21 10.68 -14.77
N THR A 182 -14.79 10.30 -13.57
CA THR A 182 -15.54 10.57 -12.33
C THR A 182 -15.67 12.06 -12.08
N VAL A 183 -14.59 12.83 -12.14
CA VAL A 183 -14.67 14.29 -11.92
C VAL A 183 -15.46 14.97 -13.06
N GLY A 184 -15.35 14.50 -14.29
CA GLY A 184 -16.16 14.97 -15.40
C GLY A 184 -17.66 14.76 -15.15
N ASN A 185 -18.04 13.59 -14.61
CA ASN A 185 -19.43 13.30 -14.25
C ASN A 185 -19.94 14.19 -13.10
N TYR A 186 -19.09 14.50 -12.11
CA TYR A 186 -19.47 15.39 -11.01
C TYR A 186 -19.63 16.84 -11.44
N THR A 187 -18.80 17.29 -12.37
CA THR A 187 -18.66 18.71 -12.72
C THR A 187 -19.29 19.10 -14.05
N GLY A 188 -19.51 18.14 -14.95
CA GLY A 188 -19.85 18.41 -16.35
C GLY A 188 -18.68 18.95 -17.17
N PHE A 189 -17.46 18.99 -16.63
CA PHE A 189 -16.28 19.52 -17.30
C PHE A 189 -15.67 18.49 -18.25
N THR A 190 -15.17 18.98 -19.38
CA THR A 190 -14.61 18.13 -20.45
C THR A 190 -13.23 18.58 -20.93
N LYS A 191 -12.76 19.78 -20.55
CA LYS A 191 -11.48 20.31 -20.98
C LYS A 191 -10.39 20.04 -19.96
N VAL A 192 -9.43 19.20 -20.32
CA VAL A 192 -8.42 18.66 -19.43
C VAL A 192 -7.05 19.23 -19.75
N ALA A 193 -6.32 19.60 -18.72
CA ALA A 193 -4.89 19.89 -18.76
C ALA A 193 -4.10 18.73 -18.11
N LEU A 194 -3.14 18.15 -18.81
CA LEU A 194 -2.19 17.20 -18.27
C LEU A 194 -0.92 17.94 -17.88
N LEU A 195 -0.49 17.78 -16.61
CA LEU A 195 0.74 18.38 -16.08
C LEU A 195 1.54 17.32 -15.30
N PHE A 196 2.51 16.73 -15.94
CA PHE A 196 3.23 15.56 -15.45
C PHE A 196 4.72 15.85 -15.25
N GLY A 197 5.35 15.21 -14.28
CA GLY A 197 6.80 15.24 -14.15
C GLY A 197 7.50 14.53 -15.33
N GLU A 198 8.75 14.93 -15.57
CA GLU A 198 9.56 14.42 -16.68
C GLU A 198 10.18 13.07 -16.32
N SER A 199 9.46 11.97 -16.57
CA SER A 199 9.98 10.60 -16.47
C SER A 199 9.38 9.69 -17.54
N SER A 200 10.06 8.60 -17.87
CA SER A 200 9.57 7.63 -18.86
C SER A 200 8.22 7.05 -18.47
N SER A 201 8.02 6.74 -17.19
CA SER A 201 6.76 6.21 -16.64
C SER A 201 5.62 7.22 -16.76
N GLN A 202 5.87 8.50 -16.43
CA GLN A 202 4.83 9.53 -16.53
C GLN A 202 4.52 9.90 -17.99
N ARG A 203 5.51 9.88 -18.88
CA ARG A 203 5.29 10.03 -20.32
C ARG A 203 4.39 8.92 -20.88
N ALA A 204 4.59 7.67 -20.46
CA ALA A 204 3.74 6.56 -20.89
C ALA A 204 2.27 6.75 -20.44
N LYS A 205 2.05 7.14 -19.16
CA LYS A 205 0.71 7.44 -18.64
C LYS A 205 0.02 8.60 -19.38
N ALA A 206 0.75 9.68 -19.63
CA ALA A 206 0.22 10.80 -20.42
C ALA A 206 -0.13 10.39 -21.85
N ALA A 207 0.69 9.54 -22.50
CA ALA A 207 0.39 9.02 -23.84
C ALA A 207 -0.88 8.15 -23.84
N ASP A 208 -1.07 7.33 -22.82
CA ASP A 208 -2.26 6.51 -22.64
C ASP A 208 -3.53 7.37 -22.49
N LEU A 209 -3.49 8.37 -21.62
CA LEU A 209 -4.60 9.32 -21.46
C LEU A 209 -4.91 10.08 -22.75
N LYS A 210 -3.90 10.50 -23.50
CA LYS A 210 -4.10 11.15 -24.81
C LYS A 210 -4.80 10.24 -25.82
N ARG A 211 -4.57 8.95 -25.74
CA ARG A 211 -5.22 7.97 -26.62
C ARG A 211 -6.67 7.67 -26.17
N THR A 212 -6.94 7.65 -24.87
CA THR A 212 -8.18 7.13 -24.30
C THR A 212 -9.22 8.21 -23.99
N LEU A 213 -8.81 9.37 -23.47
CA LEU A 213 -9.73 10.44 -23.05
C LEU A 213 -10.69 10.94 -24.15
N PRO A 214 -10.28 11.10 -25.43
CA PRO A 214 -11.20 11.55 -26.49
C PRO A 214 -12.40 10.62 -26.70
N ALA A 215 -12.21 9.29 -26.54
CA ALA A 215 -13.28 8.32 -26.66
C ALA A 215 -14.35 8.46 -25.56
N HIS A 216 -14.03 9.12 -24.45
CA HIS A 216 -14.92 9.40 -23.33
C HIS A 216 -15.43 10.85 -23.31
N GLY A 217 -15.26 11.60 -24.41
CA GLY A 217 -15.79 12.95 -24.56
C GLY A 217 -14.93 14.06 -23.96
N PHE A 218 -13.70 13.75 -23.55
CA PHE A 218 -12.78 14.76 -23.01
C PHE A 218 -11.86 15.32 -24.10
N GLN A 219 -11.58 16.62 -23.98
CA GLN A 219 -10.64 17.34 -24.82
C GLN A 219 -9.39 17.70 -24.01
N ILE A 220 -8.22 17.21 -24.42
CA ILE A 220 -6.95 17.65 -23.85
C ILE A 220 -6.56 18.97 -24.50
N VAL A 221 -6.66 20.06 -23.74
CA VAL A 221 -6.37 21.42 -24.20
C VAL A 221 -4.97 21.88 -23.83
N TYR A 222 -4.32 21.20 -22.90
CA TYR A 222 -2.95 21.48 -22.47
C TYR A 222 -2.25 20.18 -22.10
N ASP A 223 -0.98 20.01 -22.50
CA ASP A 223 -0.16 18.82 -22.20
C ASP A 223 1.32 19.26 -22.11
N LYS A 224 1.86 19.24 -20.90
CA LYS A 224 3.25 19.60 -20.62
C LYS A 224 3.88 18.72 -19.55
N PHE A 225 5.19 18.55 -19.69
CA PHE A 225 6.04 17.93 -18.69
C PHE A 225 6.89 19.01 -18.01
N PHE A 226 7.15 18.83 -16.72
CA PHE A 226 8.03 19.69 -15.94
C PHE A 226 9.19 18.88 -15.37
N THR A 227 10.34 19.50 -15.16
CA THR A 227 11.51 18.87 -14.53
C THR A 227 11.23 18.62 -13.05
N GLU A 228 11.59 17.44 -12.54
CA GLU A 228 11.46 17.15 -11.10
C GLU A 228 12.24 18.18 -10.26
N GLY A 229 11.67 18.56 -9.12
CA GLY A 229 12.21 19.64 -8.28
C GLY A 229 11.79 21.05 -8.70
N THR A 230 10.97 21.20 -9.78
CA THR A 230 10.39 22.49 -10.15
C THR A 230 9.63 23.11 -8.96
N THR A 231 9.89 24.39 -8.70
CA THR A 231 9.22 25.19 -7.65
C THR A 231 8.46 26.41 -8.20
N ASP A 232 8.59 26.71 -9.48
CA ASP A 232 7.89 27.79 -10.18
C ASP A 232 6.95 27.18 -11.24
N PHE A 233 5.66 27.27 -11.00
CA PHE A 233 4.61 26.77 -11.88
C PHE A 233 3.82 27.89 -12.58
N ALA A 234 4.21 29.16 -12.40
CA ALA A 234 3.45 30.31 -12.92
C ALA A 234 3.22 30.24 -14.43
N SER A 235 4.25 29.86 -15.20
CA SER A 235 4.15 29.75 -16.65
C SER A 235 3.25 28.57 -17.10
N TYR A 236 3.30 27.45 -16.39
CA TYR A 236 2.44 26.29 -16.64
C TYR A 236 0.98 26.63 -16.36
N LEU A 237 0.69 27.22 -15.20
CA LEU A 237 -0.67 27.62 -14.82
C LEU A 237 -1.24 28.68 -15.78
N ALA A 238 -0.46 29.69 -16.16
CA ALA A 238 -0.87 30.67 -17.16
C ALA A 238 -1.22 30.02 -18.52
N GLY A 239 -0.42 29.04 -18.94
CA GLY A 239 -0.69 28.27 -20.15
C GLY A 239 -1.99 27.44 -20.05
N ILE A 240 -2.23 26.78 -18.93
CA ILE A 240 -3.43 26.01 -18.62
C ILE A 240 -4.68 26.90 -18.67
N GLU A 241 -4.63 28.06 -18.00
CA GLU A 241 -5.71 29.04 -17.98
C GLU A 241 -6.01 29.60 -19.38
N SER A 242 -4.94 29.95 -20.12
CA SER A 242 -5.06 30.47 -21.50
C SER A 242 -5.65 29.43 -22.46
N ALA A 243 -5.39 28.15 -22.23
CA ALA A 243 -5.98 27.05 -23.02
C ALA A 243 -7.45 26.78 -22.66
N GLY A 244 -7.97 27.40 -21.62
CA GLY A 244 -9.35 27.24 -21.17
C GLY A 244 -9.61 25.88 -20.54
N ALA A 245 -8.63 25.28 -19.88
CA ALA A 245 -8.79 24.02 -19.14
C ALA A 245 -9.77 24.22 -17.96
N GLU A 246 -10.51 23.18 -17.65
CA GLU A 246 -11.47 23.12 -16.55
C GLU A 246 -10.99 22.18 -15.43
N ILE A 247 -10.25 21.14 -15.83
CA ILE A 247 -9.66 20.13 -14.94
C ILE A 247 -8.15 20.12 -15.14
N ILE A 248 -7.37 20.28 -14.08
CA ILE A 248 -5.95 19.92 -14.10
C ILE A 248 -5.81 18.52 -13.55
N VAL A 249 -5.18 17.64 -14.34
CA VAL A 249 -4.75 16.31 -13.94
C VAL A 249 -3.24 16.37 -13.71
N PRO A 250 -2.79 16.61 -12.47
CA PRO A 250 -1.36 16.57 -12.16
C PRO A 250 -0.91 15.13 -11.93
N TYR A 251 0.34 14.84 -12.27
CA TYR A 251 1.10 13.72 -11.72
C TYR A 251 2.42 14.28 -11.19
N ILE A 252 2.39 14.70 -9.92
CA ILE A 252 3.49 15.44 -9.28
C ILE A 252 3.94 14.69 -8.04
N THR A 253 5.24 14.36 -8.02
CA THR A 253 5.89 13.71 -6.90
C THR A 253 6.69 14.71 -6.07
N GLY A 254 6.86 14.41 -4.77
CA GLY A 254 7.72 15.20 -3.88
C GLY A 254 7.26 16.64 -3.66
N GLN A 255 8.24 17.52 -3.34
CA GLN A 255 7.99 18.89 -2.88
C GLN A 255 7.37 19.82 -3.94
N SER A 256 7.56 19.53 -5.22
CA SER A 256 6.97 20.31 -6.32
C SER A 256 5.45 20.45 -6.19
N GLY A 257 4.77 19.44 -5.59
CA GLY A 257 3.33 19.49 -5.36
C GLY A 257 2.90 20.61 -4.42
N THR A 258 3.72 20.97 -3.43
CA THR A 258 3.42 22.08 -2.52
C THR A 258 3.45 23.41 -3.27
N SER A 259 4.53 23.69 -4.03
CA SER A 259 4.67 24.91 -4.82
C SER A 259 3.55 25.05 -5.87
N PHE A 260 3.25 23.97 -6.57
CA PHE A 260 2.17 23.91 -7.57
C PHE A 260 0.81 24.31 -6.96
N VAL A 261 0.45 23.73 -5.82
CA VAL A 261 -0.85 24.00 -5.17
C VAL A 261 -0.91 25.42 -4.62
N MET A 262 0.19 25.92 -4.03
CA MET A 262 0.24 27.28 -3.52
C MET A 262 0.05 28.31 -4.64
N GLU A 263 0.73 28.15 -5.78
CA GLU A 263 0.58 29.05 -6.92
C GLU A 263 -0.80 28.96 -7.57
N TRP A 264 -1.37 27.74 -7.71
CA TRP A 264 -2.73 27.56 -8.21
C TRP A 264 -3.75 28.32 -7.37
N TYR A 265 -3.62 28.25 -6.04
CA TYR A 265 -4.48 28.96 -5.10
C TYR A 265 -4.29 30.49 -5.20
N ASP A 266 -3.03 30.98 -5.16
CA ASP A 266 -2.73 32.42 -5.19
C ASP A 266 -3.16 33.09 -6.49
N ARG A 267 -3.16 32.36 -7.59
CA ARG A 267 -3.70 32.78 -8.88
C ARG A 267 -5.22 32.70 -8.95
N GLN A 268 -5.89 32.04 -8.02
CA GLN A 268 -7.31 31.68 -8.11
C GLN A 268 -7.61 31.01 -9.48
N SER A 269 -6.79 30.06 -9.86
CA SER A 269 -6.90 29.41 -11.17
C SER A 269 -8.30 28.83 -11.38
N PRO A 270 -8.97 29.08 -12.52
CA PRO A 270 -10.35 28.67 -12.74
C PRO A 270 -10.45 27.18 -13.13
N THR A 271 -9.76 26.33 -12.39
CA THR A 271 -9.65 24.89 -12.64
C THR A 271 -9.84 24.10 -11.35
N VAL A 272 -10.39 22.90 -11.45
CA VAL A 272 -10.33 21.92 -10.36
C VAL A 272 -9.07 21.06 -10.50
N ILE A 273 -8.49 20.63 -9.39
CA ILE A 273 -7.35 19.71 -9.37
C ILE A 273 -7.84 18.31 -8.99
N TRP A 274 -7.56 17.34 -9.87
CA TRP A 274 -7.90 15.95 -9.63
C TRP A 274 -6.85 15.03 -10.25
N GLY A 275 -5.96 14.47 -9.45
CA GLY A 275 -4.89 13.60 -9.94
C GLY A 275 -3.96 13.10 -8.86
N VAL A 276 -2.71 12.88 -9.20
CA VAL A 276 -1.70 12.35 -8.28
C VAL A 276 -0.80 13.49 -7.77
N LEU A 277 -0.95 13.78 -6.50
CA LEU A 277 -0.07 14.69 -5.75
C LEU A 277 0.43 13.90 -4.53
N THR A 278 1.61 13.30 -4.61
CA THR A 278 2.05 12.33 -3.59
C THR A 278 2.14 12.89 -2.18
N LEU A 279 2.50 14.16 -2.02
CA LEU A 279 2.51 14.81 -0.71
C LEU A 279 1.11 15.20 -0.22
N ALA A 280 0.15 15.39 -1.11
CA ALA A 280 -1.19 15.81 -0.72
C ALA A 280 -1.98 14.70 0.00
N GLY A 281 -1.55 13.45 -0.10
CA GLY A 281 -2.05 12.35 0.71
C GLY A 281 -1.58 12.39 2.17
N ASP A 282 -0.62 13.24 2.51
CA ASP A 282 -0.09 13.39 3.86
C ASP A 282 -0.86 14.48 4.63
N SER A 283 -1.23 14.19 5.87
CA SER A 283 -1.96 15.15 6.72
C SER A 283 -1.18 16.45 7.00
N SER A 284 0.14 16.43 6.92
CA SER A 284 0.98 17.62 7.05
C SER A 284 0.79 18.60 5.89
N PHE A 285 0.26 18.15 4.76
CA PHE A 285 0.11 18.95 3.54
C PHE A 285 -0.78 20.18 3.75
N TRP A 286 -1.81 20.06 4.60
CA TRP A 286 -2.62 21.20 4.99
C TRP A 286 -1.79 22.32 5.60
N ASN A 287 -0.93 21.98 6.55
CA ASN A 287 -0.06 22.96 7.21
C ASN A 287 1.03 23.48 6.25
N LEU A 288 1.63 22.59 5.44
CA LEU A 288 2.64 22.96 4.44
C LEU A 288 2.11 23.97 3.42
N THR A 289 0.86 23.82 3.02
CA THR A 289 0.19 24.74 2.08
C THR A 289 -0.58 25.88 2.77
N GLN A 290 -0.54 25.94 4.10
CA GLN A 290 -1.27 26.95 4.90
C GLN A 290 -2.79 26.95 4.58
N GLY A 291 -3.35 25.75 4.34
CA GLY A 291 -4.75 25.59 3.97
C GLY A 291 -5.08 25.83 2.50
N LYS A 292 -4.11 26.26 1.68
CA LYS A 292 -4.31 26.53 0.25
C LYS A 292 -4.62 25.29 -0.59
N CYS A 293 -4.45 24.10 -0.01
CA CYS A 293 -4.87 22.83 -0.65
C CYS A 293 -6.36 22.54 -0.49
N ASP A 294 -7.17 23.44 0.09
CA ASP A 294 -8.61 23.22 0.18
C ASP A 294 -9.21 22.97 -1.21
N THR A 295 -10.08 21.98 -1.32
CA THR A 295 -10.75 21.51 -2.56
C THR A 295 -9.87 20.76 -3.57
N ILE A 296 -8.57 20.57 -3.36
CA ILE A 296 -7.80 19.67 -4.24
C ILE A 296 -8.12 18.21 -3.95
N SER A 297 -8.11 17.40 -5.01
CA SER A 297 -8.36 15.97 -4.91
C SER A 297 -7.14 15.14 -5.33
N THR A 298 -6.80 14.13 -4.53
CA THR A 298 -5.65 13.24 -4.77
C THR A 298 -5.95 11.82 -4.32
N ASN A 299 -5.21 10.86 -4.88
CA ASN A 299 -5.28 9.48 -4.45
C ASN A 299 -4.73 9.29 -3.02
N GLY A 300 -5.26 8.30 -2.32
CA GLY A 300 -4.82 7.97 -0.96
C GLY A 300 -5.43 6.68 -0.43
N TYR A 301 -4.97 6.27 0.76
CA TYR A 301 -5.54 5.15 1.50
C TYR A 301 -6.50 5.64 2.60
N PRO A 302 -7.55 4.89 2.90
CA PRO A 302 -8.46 5.21 4.01
C PRO A 302 -7.73 5.43 5.33
N THR A 303 -6.73 4.61 5.62
CA THR A 303 -5.94 4.71 6.86
C THR A 303 -5.10 5.97 6.92
N THR A 304 -4.55 6.46 5.79
CA THR A 304 -3.81 7.72 5.76
C THR A 304 -4.73 8.91 5.97
N SER A 305 -5.90 8.92 5.36
CA SER A 305 -6.90 9.99 5.50
C SER A 305 -7.63 9.96 6.84
N GLY A 306 -7.77 8.77 7.46
CA GLY A 306 -8.56 8.55 8.68
C GLY A 306 -10.04 8.27 8.40
N TYR A 307 -10.44 8.03 7.15
CA TYR A 307 -11.79 7.61 6.81
C TYR A 307 -12.03 6.15 7.28
N PRO A 308 -13.07 5.88 8.10
CA PRO A 308 -13.28 4.57 8.74
C PRO A 308 -13.88 3.54 7.77
N LEU A 309 -13.12 3.13 6.75
CA LEU A 309 -13.56 2.14 5.76
C LEU A 309 -13.85 0.78 6.39
N THR A 310 -13.01 0.36 7.34
CA THR A 310 -13.16 -0.88 8.11
C THR A 310 -13.03 -0.60 9.60
N ASN A 311 -13.40 -1.58 10.44
CA ASN A 311 -13.21 -1.49 11.88
C ASN A 311 -11.72 -1.38 12.29
N LYS A 312 -10.79 -1.67 11.37
CA LYS A 312 -9.34 -1.64 11.59
C LYS A 312 -8.70 -0.32 11.17
N THR A 313 -9.35 0.48 10.31
CA THR A 313 -8.79 1.70 9.73
C THR A 313 -8.36 2.73 10.80
N VAL A 314 -9.30 3.19 11.61
CA VAL A 314 -9.04 4.21 12.63
C VAL A 314 -8.11 3.70 13.73
N PRO A 315 -8.31 2.49 14.30
CA PRO A 315 -7.39 1.94 15.30
C PRO A 315 -5.95 1.81 14.81
N THR A 316 -5.74 1.39 13.55
CA THR A 316 -4.41 1.31 12.94
C THR A 316 -3.74 2.69 12.84
N ARG A 317 -4.47 3.66 12.30
CA ARG A 317 -3.98 5.04 12.17
C ARG A 317 -3.60 5.64 13.52
N GLU A 318 -4.46 5.52 14.51
CA GLU A 318 -4.20 6.05 15.85
C GLU A 318 -3.04 5.34 16.55
N ALA A 319 -2.92 4.01 16.39
CA ALA A 319 -1.79 3.27 16.94
C ALA A 319 -0.46 3.75 16.34
N TYR A 320 -0.43 3.98 15.03
CA TYR A 320 0.76 4.52 14.35
C TYR A 320 1.11 5.93 14.86
N ILE A 321 0.10 6.82 14.95
CA ILE A 321 0.30 8.18 15.46
C ILE A 321 0.79 8.16 16.91
N ARG A 322 0.19 7.33 17.78
CA ARG A 322 0.66 7.20 19.18
C ARG A 322 2.10 6.72 19.28
N ARG A 323 2.51 5.82 18.37
CA ARG A 323 3.85 5.22 18.40
C ARG A 323 4.92 6.14 17.83
N TRP A 324 4.61 6.86 16.74
CA TRP A 324 5.61 7.58 15.95
C TRP A 324 5.41 9.09 15.92
N GLY A 325 4.28 9.61 16.40
CA GLY A 325 3.98 11.06 16.42
C GLY A 325 3.60 11.65 15.06
N GLU A 326 3.40 10.81 14.05
CA GLU A 326 3.06 11.23 12.68
C GLU A 326 1.99 10.33 12.07
N VAL A 327 1.32 10.80 11.02
CA VAL A 327 0.32 10.00 10.28
C VAL A 327 1.04 8.96 9.40
N PRO A 328 0.52 7.73 9.29
CA PRO A 328 1.13 6.71 8.44
C PRO A 328 1.07 7.11 6.96
N THR A 329 2.15 6.86 6.24
CA THR A 329 2.17 6.93 4.77
C THR A 329 1.55 5.66 4.17
N MET A 330 1.31 5.67 2.85
CA MET A 330 0.82 4.46 2.15
C MET A 330 1.74 3.26 2.32
N THR A 331 3.07 3.45 2.31
CA THR A 331 4.03 2.37 2.49
C THR A 331 4.04 1.84 3.92
N ALA A 332 3.86 2.72 4.92
CA ALA A 332 3.70 2.31 6.31
C ALA A 332 2.46 1.44 6.52
N VAL A 333 1.33 1.87 5.94
CA VAL A 333 0.07 1.12 5.99
C VAL A 333 0.20 -0.22 5.28
N GLY A 334 0.80 -0.23 4.08
CA GLY A 334 1.04 -1.46 3.32
C GLY A 334 1.85 -2.49 4.12
N ALA A 335 2.96 -2.06 4.73
CA ALA A 335 3.78 -2.94 5.56
C ALA A 335 3.07 -3.40 6.84
N TYR A 336 2.35 -2.48 7.48
CA TYR A 336 1.56 -2.82 8.65
C TYR A 336 0.46 -3.83 8.33
N ASP A 337 -0.38 -3.58 7.30
CA ASP A 337 -1.46 -4.49 6.92
C ASP A 337 -0.92 -5.85 6.48
N THR A 338 0.19 -5.87 5.73
CA THR A 338 0.87 -7.09 5.32
C THR A 338 1.27 -7.94 6.52
N LEU A 339 1.95 -7.33 7.51
CA LEU A 339 2.44 -8.07 8.68
C LEU A 339 1.38 -8.27 9.76
N ARG A 340 0.40 -7.36 9.89
CA ARG A 340 -0.61 -7.43 10.97
C ARG A 340 -1.78 -8.35 10.62
N PHE A 341 -2.18 -8.37 9.36
CA PHE A 341 -3.42 -9.03 8.93
C PHE A 341 -3.18 -10.13 7.89
N ILE A 342 -2.42 -9.86 6.82
CA ILE A 342 -2.31 -10.76 5.66
C ILE A 342 -1.45 -11.98 5.98
N LEU A 343 -0.17 -11.78 6.28
CA LEU A 343 0.76 -12.88 6.55
C LEU A 343 0.37 -13.69 7.80
N PRO A 344 -0.06 -13.08 8.93
CA PRO A 344 -0.50 -13.84 10.09
C PRO A 344 -1.74 -14.71 9.85
N ASP A 345 -2.69 -14.25 9.03
CA ASP A 345 -3.84 -15.06 8.65
C ASP A 345 -3.40 -16.28 7.83
N ALA A 346 -2.54 -16.08 6.84
CA ALA A 346 -1.99 -17.17 6.04
C ALA A 346 -1.22 -18.18 6.90
N LEU A 347 -0.37 -17.71 7.82
CA LEU A 347 0.38 -18.58 8.75
C LEU A 347 -0.53 -19.39 9.67
N ARG A 348 -1.60 -18.78 10.19
CA ARG A 348 -2.58 -19.50 11.04
C ARG A 348 -3.36 -20.53 10.25
N ARG A 349 -3.76 -20.23 9.01
CA ARG A 349 -4.46 -21.19 8.12
C ARG A 349 -3.55 -22.32 7.68
N ALA A 350 -2.29 -22.04 7.36
CA ALA A 350 -1.28 -23.04 7.06
C ALA A 350 -0.94 -23.94 8.28
N GLY A 351 -1.04 -23.41 9.50
CA GLY A 351 -0.66 -24.09 10.74
C GLY A 351 0.84 -24.38 10.85
N THR A 352 1.66 -23.80 9.98
CA THR A 352 3.09 -24.02 9.83
C THR A 352 3.78 -22.79 9.23
N THR A 353 5.12 -22.75 9.32
CA THR A 353 5.96 -21.76 8.64
C THR A 353 6.63 -22.32 7.36
N GLU A 354 6.27 -23.52 6.93
CA GLU A 354 6.79 -24.14 5.71
C GLU A 354 6.35 -23.34 4.48
N THR A 355 7.32 -22.99 3.64
CA THR A 355 7.15 -22.03 2.54
C THR A 355 5.99 -22.41 1.60
N GLU A 356 5.92 -23.66 1.15
CA GLU A 356 4.90 -24.10 0.17
C GLU A 356 3.48 -24.04 0.76
N ALA A 357 3.31 -24.44 2.01
CA ALA A 357 2.02 -24.37 2.69
C ALA A 357 1.57 -22.91 2.92
N VAL A 358 2.54 -21.99 3.15
CA VAL A 358 2.23 -20.57 3.32
C VAL A 358 1.94 -19.90 1.97
N VAL A 359 2.59 -20.29 0.87
CA VAL A 359 2.22 -19.86 -0.48
C VAL A 359 0.77 -20.23 -0.78
N GLU A 360 0.38 -21.49 -0.61
CA GLU A 360 -0.99 -21.96 -0.81
C GLU A 360 -1.99 -21.18 0.07
N ALA A 361 -1.62 -20.90 1.33
CA ALA A 361 -2.45 -20.14 2.22
C ALA A 361 -2.57 -18.66 1.78
N LEU A 362 -1.51 -18.04 1.27
CA LEU A 362 -1.55 -16.67 0.74
C LEU A 362 -2.43 -16.58 -0.51
N GLU A 363 -2.33 -17.52 -1.44
CA GLU A 363 -3.18 -17.58 -2.64
C GLU A 363 -4.68 -17.63 -2.32
N ASN A 364 -5.03 -18.22 -1.17
CA ASN A 364 -6.41 -18.31 -0.69
C ASN A 364 -6.74 -17.22 0.36
N THR A 365 -6.05 -16.09 0.34
CA THR A 365 -6.32 -14.99 1.26
C THR A 365 -7.65 -14.30 0.91
N ASP A 366 -8.49 -14.13 1.93
CA ASP A 366 -9.62 -13.21 1.97
C ASP A 366 -9.72 -12.67 3.39
N VAL A 367 -9.15 -11.50 3.63
CA VAL A 367 -9.01 -10.93 4.97
C VAL A 367 -9.35 -9.44 4.99
N GLU A 368 -10.04 -8.99 6.04
CA GLU A 368 -10.21 -7.57 6.29
C GLU A 368 -8.88 -6.96 6.76
N THR A 369 -8.48 -5.85 6.15
CA THR A 369 -7.30 -5.06 6.54
C THR A 369 -7.72 -3.64 6.97
N SER A 370 -6.77 -2.76 7.22
CA SER A 370 -7.09 -1.36 7.52
C SER A 370 -7.54 -0.58 6.29
N CYS A 371 -7.30 -1.10 5.09
CA CYS A 371 -7.59 -0.44 3.80
C CYS A 371 -8.52 -1.24 2.88
N ALA A 372 -8.93 -2.45 3.27
CA ALA A 372 -9.79 -3.29 2.45
C ALA A 372 -10.76 -4.08 3.33
N ARG A 373 -12.04 -4.14 2.93
CA ARG A 373 -13.00 -5.05 3.56
C ARG A 373 -12.71 -6.50 3.17
N HIS A 374 -12.31 -6.71 1.92
CA HIS A 374 -11.82 -7.98 1.39
C HIS A 374 -10.48 -7.76 0.69
N PHE A 375 -9.40 -8.19 1.32
CA PHE A 375 -8.09 -8.24 0.71
C PHE A 375 -7.87 -9.64 0.12
N VAL A 376 -7.80 -9.72 -1.21
CA VAL A 376 -7.71 -10.97 -1.98
C VAL A 376 -6.58 -10.86 -2.98
N PHE A 377 -5.85 -11.93 -3.19
CA PHE A 377 -4.89 -12.03 -4.30
C PHE A 377 -5.54 -12.60 -5.56
N THR A 378 -5.15 -12.09 -6.71
CA THR A 378 -5.43 -12.70 -8.02
C THR A 378 -4.56 -13.93 -8.25
N SER A 379 -4.84 -14.70 -9.30
CA SER A 379 -3.99 -15.82 -9.71
C SER A 379 -2.56 -15.44 -10.11
N SER A 380 -2.30 -14.15 -10.31
CA SER A 380 -0.96 -13.61 -10.56
C SER A 380 -0.27 -13.08 -9.31
N HIS A 381 -0.84 -13.33 -8.12
CA HIS A 381 -0.38 -12.81 -6.83
C HIS A 381 -0.38 -11.28 -6.73
N ASP A 382 -1.26 -10.64 -7.51
CA ASP A 382 -1.55 -9.21 -7.39
C ASP A 382 -2.76 -8.99 -6.49
N VAL A 383 -2.88 -7.79 -5.93
CA VAL A 383 -4.08 -7.42 -5.18
C VAL A 383 -5.27 -7.29 -6.12
N LEU A 384 -6.37 -7.93 -5.77
CA LEU A 384 -7.63 -7.72 -6.47
C LEU A 384 -8.22 -6.36 -6.08
N VAL A 385 -8.31 -5.48 -7.08
CA VAL A 385 -8.87 -4.12 -6.91
C VAL A 385 -10.32 -4.12 -7.34
N GLY A 386 -11.17 -3.55 -6.50
CA GLY A 386 -12.62 -3.43 -6.75
C GLY A 386 -13.08 -1.98 -6.89
N SER A 387 -14.37 -1.80 -7.08
CA SER A 387 -15.04 -0.48 -7.12
C SER A 387 -15.44 0.03 -5.72
N GLY A 388 -15.26 -0.80 -4.67
CA GLY A 388 -15.56 -0.45 -3.28
C GLY A 388 -17.05 -0.29 -2.97
N VAL A 389 -17.92 -0.97 -3.71
CA VAL A 389 -19.35 -1.00 -3.40
C VAL A 389 -19.59 -1.87 -2.17
N PRO A 390 -19.99 -1.30 -1.03
CA PRO A 390 -20.16 -2.07 0.20
C PRO A 390 -21.15 -3.20 0.05
N ASN A 391 -20.84 -4.34 0.66
CA ASN A 391 -21.68 -5.54 0.65
C ASN A 391 -21.98 -6.12 -0.75
N ASN A 392 -21.20 -5.74 -1.78
CA ASN A 392 -21.21 -6.42 -3.06
C ASN A 392 -19.99 -7.34 -3.15
N PRO A 393 -20.12 -8.67 -2.95
CA PRO A 393 -18.97 -9.59 -2.94
C PRO A 393 -18.14 -9.59 -4.22
N ALA A 394 -18.70 -9.09 -5.33
CA ALA A 394 -17.98 -8.97 -6.60
C ALA A 394 -17.18 -7.66 -6.74
N GLU A 395 -17.36 -6.71 -5.82
CA GLU A 395 -16.81 -5.36 -5.97
C GLU A 395 -16.20 -4.77 -4.69
N ASP A 396 -16.42 -5.38 -3.53
CA ASP A 396 -15.99 -4.86 -2.22
C ASP A 396 -14.56 -5.29 -1.85
N TYR A 397 -13.67 -5.23 -2.82
CA TYR A 397 -12.25 -5.53 -2.66
C TYR A 397 -11.45 -4.27 -2.29
N MET A 398 -10.11 -4.39 -2.30
CA MET A 398 -9.21 -3.25 -2.11
C MET A 398 -9.55 -2.11 -3.08
N VAL A 399 -9.65 -0.89 -2.58
CA VAL A 399 -10.02 0.28 -3.38
C VAL A 399 -8.93 1.33 -3.40
N MET A 400 -8.71 1.91 -4.58
CA MET A 400 -7.99 3.16 -4.72
C MET A 400 -8.98 4.32 -4.53
N CYS A 401 -8.88 4.99 -3.38
CA CYS A 401 -9.72 6.13 -3.07
C CYS A 401 -9.12 7.43 -3.60
N ILE A 402 -9.98 8.35 -4.03
CA ILE A 402 -9.63 9.77 -4.16
C ILE A 402 -10.22 10.49 -2.96
N PHE A 403 -9.36 11.23 -2.28
CA PHE A 403 -9.72 12.10 -1.17
C PHE A 403 -9.60 13.56 -1.61
N GLN A 404 -10.58 14.37 -1.19
CA GLN A 404 -10.54 15.80 -1.37
C GLN A 404 -10.24 16.47 -0.01
N TRP A 405 -9.37 17.44 -0.01
CA TRP A 405 -9.19 18.32 1.13
C TRP A 405 -10.41 19.22 1.30
N GLN A 406 -11.06 19.16 2.45
CA GLN A 406 -12.20 20.00 2.80
C GLN A 406 -12.04 20.51 4.23
N SER A 407 -11.75 21.82 4.36
CA SER A 407 -11.60 22.50 5.65
C SER A 407 -10.62 21.79 6.60
N GLY A 408 -9.47 21.34 6.09
CA GLY A 408 -8.40 20.71 6.85
C GLY A 408 -8.52 19.20 7.05
N THR A 409 -9.54 18.59 6.45
CA THR A 409 -9.77 17.14 6.52
C THR A 409 -9.80 16.53 5.12
N GLN A 410 -9.26 15.34 4.96
CA GLN A 410 -9.39 14.56 3.74
C GLN A 410 -10.68 13.75 3.79
N VAL A 411 -11.59 14.00 2.87
CA VAL A 411 -12.85 13.27 2.71
C VAL A 411 -12.87 12.46 1.43
N PRO A 412 -13.44 11.25 1.42
CA PRO A 412 -13.48 10.42 0.22
C PRO A 412 -14.47 11.01 -0.79
N VAL A 413 -14.02 11.23 -2.02
CA VAL A 413 -14.87 11.69 -3.14
C VAL A 413 -14.94 10.67 -4.27
N LYS A 414 -14.17 9.57 -4.18
CA LYS A 414 -14.27 8.40 -5.05
C LYS A 414 -13.79 7.17 -4.26
N PRO A 415 -14.42 5.99 -4.42
CA PRO A 415 -15.62 5.69 -5.24
C PRO A 415 -16.87 6.42 -4.74
N GLU A 416 -17.83 6.61 -5.66
CA GLU A 416 -19.10 7.27 -5.32
C GLU A 416 -19.86 6.58 -4.20
N ALA A 417 -19.77 5.25 -4.10
CA ALA A 417 -20.36 4.48 -3.02
C ALA A 417 -19.82 4.88 -1.64
N ILE A 418 -18.48 5.02 -1.53
CA ILE A 418 -17.82 5.44 -0.28
C ILE A 418 -18.10 6.92 0.01
N MET A 419 -18.15 7.79 -1.03
CA MET A 419 -18.53 9.18 -0.86
C MET A 419 -19.95 9.33 -0.29
N LYS A 420 -20.91 8.54 -0.80
CA LYS A 420 -22.28 8.50 -0.28
C LYS A 420 -22.36 7.96 1.15
N GLU A 421 -21.64 6.88 1.44
CA GLU A 421 -21.54 6.30 2.79
C GLU A 421 -20.99 7.32 3.80
N ALA A 422 -19.99 8.10 3.39
CA ALA A 422 -19.39 9.17 4.19
C ALA A 422 -20.31 10.39 4.36
N GLY A 423 -21.39 10.49 3.59
CA GLY A 423 -22.30 11.66 3.61
C GLY A 423 -21.63 12.95 3.15
N VAL A 424 -20.62 12.86 2.29
CA VAL A 424 -19.87 14.01 1.78
C VAL A 424 -20.16 14.27 0.31
N THR A 425 -19.86 15.49 -0.15
CA THR A 425 -20.01 15.88 -1.55
C THR A 425 -18.71 16.48 -2.06
N PHE A 426 -18.49 16.41 -3.37
CA PHE A 426 -17.39 17.10 -4.02
C PHE A 426 -17.58 18.62 -3.89
N LYS A 427 -16.51 19.36 -3.59
CA LYS A 427 -16.51 20.82 -3.45
C LYS A 427 -15.66 21.48 -4.52
N TYR A 428 -16.12 22.64 -4.94
CA TYR A 428 -15.36 23.54 -5.82
C TYR A 428 -14.54 24.53 -5.02
N PRO A 429 -13.46 25.10 -5.61
CA PRO A 429 -12.78 26.25 -5.03
C PRO A 429 -13.74 27.40 -4.76
N ASN A 430 -13.46 28.19 -3.73
CA ASN A 430 -14.32 29.27 -3.25
C ASN A 430 -14.18 30.59 -4.04
N TRP A 431 -13.49 30.59 -5.19
CA TRP A 431 -13.39 31.72 -6.12
C TRP A 431 -14.15 31.45 -7.41
N ARG A 432 -14.20 32.47 -8.28
CA ARG A 432 -14.95 32.38 -9.54
C ARG A 432 -14.26 31.44 -10.53
N GLY A 433 -15.02 30.49 -11.08
CA GLY A 433 -14.59 29.52 -12.07
C GLY A 433 -15.75 29.02 -12.93
N PRO A 434 -15.52 28.02 -13.80
CA PRO A 434 -16.57 27.39 -14.61
C PRO A 434 -17.77 26.91 -13.79
N TRP A 435 -17.54 26.50 -12.56
CA TRP A 435 -18.56 26.06 -11.59
C TRP A 435 -19.48 27.17 -11.08
N SER A 436 -19.16 28.44 -11.30
CA SER A 436 -19.97 29.58 -10.79
C SER A 436 -21.37 29.66 -11.39
N ASN A 437 -21.61 28.93 -12.47
CA ASN A 437 -22.89 28.84 -13.15
C ASN A 437 -23.67 27.55 -12.82
N PHE A 438 -23.12 26.68 -11.97
CA PHE A 438 -23.78 25.46 -11.56
C PHE A 438 -24.37 25.62 -10.16
N PRO A 439 -25.53 25.02 -9.85
CA PRO A 439 -25.99 24.94 -8.48
C PRO A 439 -24.96 24.18 -7.64
N THR A 440 -24.67 24.69 -6.44
CA THR A 440 -23.84 23.99 -5.47
C THR A 440 -24.45 22.62 -5.24
N PRO A 441 -23.69 21.51 -5.40
CA PRO A 441 -24.21 20.17 -5.21
C PRO A 441 -24.72 19.94 -3.80
#